data_7ea0ae7c68676b7a01f360d9cec9d724
#
_entry.id   7ea0ae7c68676b7a01f360d9cec9d724
#
_cell.length_a   1.000
_cell.length_b   1.000
_cell.length_c   1.000
_cell.angle_alpha   90.00
_cell.angle_beta   90.00
_cell.angle_gamma   90.00
#
_symmetry.space_group_name_H-M   'P 1'
#
loop_
_entity.id
_entity.type
_entity.pdbx_description
1 polymer ?
#
loop_
_entity_poly.entity_id
_entity_poly.type
_entity_poly.pdbx_seq_one_letter_code
_entity_poly.pdbx_strand_id
1 'polypeptide(L)'
;VARSLPALWRADKLQSKAAKAGFEFADVSGALDKLDEETRELRAAVETGTNFEEELGDVLFAAVKVGRFCGVDPEAALTKTCEKFITRFRRVEEAVTARGQEMDEVPLDELTALWNAAKRPQ
;
A
#
# COMPACT_ATOMS: atom_id res chain seq x y z
N VAL A 1 -19.09 6.78 12.82
CA VAL A 1 -18.51 5.83 11.85
C VAL A 1 -18.48 4.45 12.47
N ALA A 2 -19.02 3.46 11.76
CA ALA A 2 -19.13 2.10 12.27
C ALA A 2 -17.75 1.44 12.43
N ARG A 3 -17.54 0.81 13.59
CA ARG A 3 -16.28 0.09 13.88
C ARG A 3 -16.13 -1.20 13.08
N SER A 4 -17.24 -1.72 12.55
CA SER A 4 -17.24 -2.95 11.75
C SER A 4 -16.76 -2.74 10.31
N LEU A 5 -16.55 -1.50 9.87
CA LEU A 5 -16.02 -1.23 8.54
C LEU A 5 -14.57 -1.70 8.41
N PRO A 6 -14.18 -2.20 7.24
CA PRO A 6 -12.77 -2.41 6.93
C PRO A 6 -11.95 -1.14 7.21
N ALA A 7 -10.73 -1.32 7.70
CA ALA A 7 -9.94 -0.21 8.27
C ALA A 7 -9.69 0.94 7.28
N LEU A 8 -9.43 0.64 6.01
CA LEU A 8 -9.20 1.69 5.02
C LEU A 8 -10.48 2.50 4.74
N TRP A 9 -11.62 1.86 4.64
CA TRP A 9 -12.91 2.56 4.51
C TRP A 9 -13.23 3.37 5.75
N ARG A 10 -12.96 2.81 6.92
CA ARG A 10 -13.17 3.52 8.18
C ARG A 10 -12.31 4.79 8.23
N ALA A 11 -11.04 4.70 7.85
CA ALA A 11 -10.14 5.85 7.77
C ALA A 11 -10.68 6.92 6.80
N ASP A 12 -11.12 6.50 5.62
CA ASP A 12 -11.72 7.39 4.62
C ASP A 12 -12.94 8.12 5.18
N LYS A 13 -13.84 7.40 5.82
CA LYS A 13 -15.06 8.00 6.40
C LYS A 13 -14.77 8.95 7.55
N LEU A 14 -13.81 8.61 8.41
CA LEU A 14 -13.38 9.48 9.51
C LEU A 14 -12.80 10.79 8.96
N GLN A 15 -11.96 10.69 7.94
CA GLN A 15 -11.38 11.86 7.29
C GLN A 15 -12.43 12.71 6.58
N SER A 16 -13.40 12.08 5.92
CA SER A 16 -14.51 12.80 5.27
C SER A 16 -15.32 13.57 6.29
N LYS A 17 -15.60 12.97 7.43
CA LYS A 17 -16.33 13.61 8.51
C LYS A 17 -15.55 14.82 9.08
N ALA A 18 -14.25 14.65 9.29
CA ALA A 18 -13.38 15.72 9.75
C ALA A 18 -13.32 16.88 8.74
N ALA A 19 -13.23 16.57 7.45
CA ALA A 19 -13.21 17.57 6.38
C ALA A 19 -14.51 18.40 6.37
N LYS A 20 -15.65 17.77 6.57
CA LYS A 20 -16.94 18.48 6.67
C LYS A 20 -16.99 19.45 7.84
N ALA A 21 -16.24 19.16 8.91
CA ALA A 21 -16.12 20.04 10.06
C ALA A 21 -15.04 21.13 9.87
N GLY A 22 -14.39 21.17 8.72
CA GLY A 22 -13.36 22.16 8.39
C GLY A 22 -11.94 21.71 8.65
N PHE A 23 -11.73 20.46 9.07
CA PHE A 23 -10.40 19.94 9.38
C PHE A 23 -9.85 19.19 8.17
N GLU A 24 -9.22 19.93 7.25
CA GLU A 24 -8.67 19.36 6.02
C GLU A 24 -7.54 20.25 5.49
N PHE A 25 -6.62 19.64 4.71
CA PHE A 25 -5.64 20.40 3.95
C PHE A 25 -6.32 21.20 2.84
N ALA A 26 -5.68 22.28 2.41
CA ALA A 26 -6.21 23.11 1.34
C ALA A 26 -6.25 22.39 -0.01
N ASP A 27 -5.26 21.50 -0.26
CA ASP A 27 -5.15 20.77 -1.52
C ASP A 27 -4.37 19.47 -1.32
N VAL A 28 -4.22 18.70 -2.40
CA VAL A 28 -3.52 17.42 -2.39
C VAL A 28 -2.04 17.56 -2.04
N SER A 29 -1.44 18.70 -2.31
CA SER A 29 -0.02 18.95 -1.98
C SER A 29 0.22 18.80 -0.48
N GLY A 30 -0.67 19.35 0.37
CA GLY A 30 -0.58 19.19 1.81
C GLY A 30 -0.68 17.74 2.25
N ALA A 31 -1.57 16.98 1.62
CA ALA A 31 -1.73 15.55 1.91
C ALA A 31 -0.49 14.75 1.52
N LEU A 32 0.12 15.06 0.38
CA LEU A 32 1.36 14.42 -0.08
C LEU A 32 2.53 14.75 0.85
N ASP A 33 2.66 15.99 1.28
CA ASP A 33 3.70 16.41 2.23
C ASP A 33 3.56 15.65 3.55
N LYS A 34 2.32 15.45 4.00
CA LYS A 34 2.06 14.67 5.22
C LYS A 34 2.46 13.21 5.04
N LEU A 35 2.16 12.62 3.90
CA LEU A 35 2.57 11.24 3.60
C LEU A 35 4.10 11.12 3.62
N ASP A 36 4.82 12.08 3.04
CA ASP A 36 6.28 12.12 3.07
C ASP A 36 6.81 12.20 4.51
N GLU A 37 6.20 13.07 5.33
CA GLU A 37 6.55 13.23 6.75
C GLU A 37 6.36 11.89 7.50
N GLU A 38 5.21 11.25 7.33
CA GLU A 38 4.91 9.98 8.02
C GLU A 38 5.83 8.86 7.56
N THR A 39 6.21 8.85 6.28
CA THR A 39 7.17 7.87 5.77
C THR A 39 8.54 8.04 6.42
N ARG A 40 8.98 9.29 6.62
CA ARG A 40 10.23 9.56 7.34
C ARG A 40 10.16 9.13 8.80
N GLU A 41 9.02 9.33 9.45
CA GLU A 41 8.82 8.89 10.84
C GLU A 41 8.82 7.37 10.96
N LEU A 42 8.23 6.67 10.00
CA LEU A 42 8.29 5.20 9.94
C LEU A 42 9.75 4.74 9.78
N ARG A 43 10.52 5.37 8.92
CA ARG A 43 11.94 5.05 8.74
C ARG A 43 12.71 5.22 10.05
N ALA A 44 12.49 6.33 10.75
CA ALA A 44 13.12 6.57 12.04
C ALA A 44 12.74 5.52 13.08
N ALA A 45 11.47 5.10 13.10
CA ALA A 45 11.00 4.06 14.01
C ALA A 45 11.69 2.73 13.73
N VAL A 46 11.87 2.36 12.47
CA VAL A 46 12.60 1.14 12.07
C VAL A 46 14.05 1.21 12.52
N GLU A 47 14.71 2.37 12.35
CA GLU A 47 16.11 2.56 12.74
C GLU A 47 16.30 2.50 14.24
N THR A 48 15.36 3.03 15.03
CA THR A 48 15.43 3.01 16.50
C THR A 48 14.88 1.74 17.13
N GLY A 49 14.13 0.94 16.37
CA GLY A 49 13.54 -0.31 16.86
C GLY A 49 12.29 -0.09 17.73
N THR A 50 11.58 1.04 17.59
CA THR A 50 10.40 1.36 18.40
C THR A 50 9.25 1.90 17.55
N ASN A 51 8.02 1.79 18.09
CA ASN A 51 6.81 2.42 17.52
C ASN A 51 6.46 2.04 16.09
N PHE A 52 6.83 0.85 15.63
CA PHE A 52 6.56 0.39 14.26
C PHE A 52 5.08 0.42 13.92
N GLU A 53 4.25 -0.11 14.81
CA GLU A 53 2.82 -0.24 14.57
C GLU A 53 2.15 1.11 14.41
N GLU A 54 2.45 2.03 15.33
CA GLU A 54 1.89 3.37 15.30
C GLU A 54 2.30 4.11 14.01
N GLU A 55 3.60 4.09 13.69
CA GLU A 55 4.09 4.82 12.52
C GLU A 55 3.62 4.21 11.20
N LEU A 56 3.50 2.89 11.15
CA LEU A 56 2.90 2.24 9.97
C LEU A 56 1.43 2.65 9.81
N GLY A 57 0.69 2.66 10.91
CA GLY A 57 -0.71 3.11 10.90
C GLY A 57 -0.84 4.54 10.38
N ASP A 58 0.04 5.43 10.81
CA ASP A 58 0.05 6.83 10.39
C ASP A 58 0.35 6.99 8.90
N VAL A 59 1.28 6.18 8.36
CA VAL A 59 1.56 6.15 6.90
C VAL A 59 0.34 5.72 6.12
N LEU A 60 -0.32 4.63 6.55
CA LEU A 60 -1.51 4.13 5.88
C LEU A 60 -2.64 5.17 5.91
N PHE A 61 -2.83 5.82 7.04
CA PHE A 61 -3.84 6.87 7.20
C PHE A 61 -3.56 8.06 6.28
N ALA A 62 -2.31 8.48 6.18
CA ALA A 62 -1.89 9.56 5.29
C ALA A 62 -2.08 9.18 3.82
N ALA A 63 -1.80 7.92 3.46
CA ALA A 63 -2.03 7.44 2.09
C ALA A 63 -3.52 7.49 1.72
N VAL A 64 -4.40 7.10 2.64
CA VAL A 64 -5.86 7.20 2.44
C VAL A 64 -6.27 8.64 2.17
N LYS A 65 -5.70 9.61 2.90
CA LYS A 65 -5.97 11.03 2.71
C LYS A 65 -5.65 11.48 1.28
N VAL A 66 -4.50 11.07 0.76
CA VAL A 66 -4.11 11.37 -0.63
C VAL A 66 -5.15 10.79 -1.59
N GLY A 67 -5.56 9.55 -1.36
CA GLY A 67 -6.58 8.90 -2.18
C GLY A 67 -7.90 9.68 -2.20
N ARG A 68 -8.32 10.20 -1.05
CA ARG A 68 -9.54 11.02 -0.97
C ARG A 68 -9.46 12.25 -1.86
N PHE A 69 -8.35 12.96 -1.85
CA PHE A 69 -8.18 14.12 -2.72
C PHE A 69 -8.22 13.75 -4.20
N CYS A 70 -7.85 12.52 -4.55
CA CYS A 70 -7.85 12.02 -5.92
C CYS A 70 -9.16 11.30 -6.30
N GLY A 71 -10.12 11.22 -5.39
CA GLY A 71 -11.39 10.55 -5.64
C GLY A 71 -11.29 9.04 -5.73
N VAL A 72 -10.32 8.44 -5.03
CA VAL A 72 -10.04 7.00 -5.08
C VAL A 72 -10.55 6.32 -3.82
N ASP A 73 -11.27 5.20 -4.00
CA ASP A 73 -11.67 4.31 -2.90
C ASP A 73 -10.46 3.49 -2.47
N PRO A 74 -9.99 3.62 -1.20
CA PRO A 74 -8.77 2.95 -0.76
C PRO A 74 -8.89 1.43 -0.69
N GLU A 75 -10.06 0.90 -0.33
CA GLU A 75 -10.28 -0.55 -0.30
C GLU A 75 -10.23 -1.13 -1.70
N ALA A 76 -10.91 -0.49 -2.65
CA ALA A 76 -10.92 -0.93 -4.04
C ALA A 76 -9.51 -0.85 -4.65
N ALA A 77 -8.77 0.22 -4.35
CA ALA A 77 -7.40 0.39 -4.85
C ALA A 77 -6.48 -0.71 -4.33
N LEU A 78 -6.52 -0.99 -3.02
CA LEU A 78 -5.68 -2.04 -2.43
C LEU A 78 -6.10 -3.42 -2.90
N THR A 79 -7.39 -3.68 -3.04
CA THR A 79 -7.90 -4.94 -3.59
C THR A 79 -7.33 -5.20 -4.99
N LYS A 80 -7.33 -4.19 -5.86
CA LYS A 80 -6.74 -4.31 -7.19
C LYS A 80 -5.24 -4.62 -7.14
N THR A 81 -4.53 -4.03 -6.18
CA THR A 81 -3.10 -4.32 -5.99
C THR A 81 -2.89 -5.76 -5.55
N CYS A 82 -3.74 -6.28 -4.65
CA CYS A 82 -3.69 -7.68 -4.24
C CYS A 82 -3.93 -8.61 -5.42
N GLU A 83 -4.93 -8.34 -6.24
CA GLU A 83 -5.24 -9.16 -7.42
C GLU A 83 -4.11 -9.13 -8.44
N LYS A 84 -3.54 -7.97 -8.65
CA LYS A 84 -2.38 -7.78 -9.53
C LYS A 84 -1.19 -8.60 -9.02
N PHE A 85 -0.93 -8.58 -7.72
CA PHE A 85 0.13 -9.37 -7.10
C PHE A 85 -0.11 -10.87 -7.33
N ILE A 86 -1.31 -11.35 -7.08
CA ILE A 86 -1.67 -12.76 -7.27
C ILE A 86 -1.41 -13.19 -8.72
N THR A 87 -1.85 -12.40 -9.68
CA THR A 87 -1.67 -12.70 -11.11
C THR A 87 -0.19 -12.77 -11.48
N ARG A 88 0.59 -11.79 -11.05
CA ARG A 88 2.03 -11.74 -11.34
C ARG A 88 2.79 -12.85 -10.65
N PHE A 89 2.46 -13.14 -9.40
CA PHE A 89 3.11 -14.19 -8.64
C PHE A 89 2.87 -15.58 -9.27
N ARG A 90 1.65 -15.83 -9.76
CA ARG A 90 1.35 -17.07 -10.49
C ARG A 90 2.21 -17.24 -11.72
N ARG A 91 2.48 -16.16 -12.45
CA ARG A 91 3.37 -16.20 -13.62
C ARG A 91 4.79 -16.54 -13.24
N VAL A 92 5.26 -16.01 -12.10
CA VAL A 92 6.59 -16.36 -11.56
C VAL A 92 6.63 -17.84 -11.18
N GLU A 93 5.61 -18.32 -10.47
CA GLU A 93 5.52 -19.73 -10.07
C GLU A 93 5.52 -20.64 -11.30
N GLU A 94 4.76 -20.33 -12.32
CA GLU A 94 4.70 -21.10 -13.55
C GLU A 94 6.06 -21.15 -14.26
N ALA A 95 6.77 -20.02 -14.30
CA ALA A 95 8.10 -19.96 -14.90
C ALA A 95 9.11 -20.81 -14.16
N VAL A 96 9.05 -20.81 -12.83
CA VAL A 96 9.92 -21.64 -11.98
C VAL A 96 9.61 -23.12 -12.16
N THR A 97 8.33 -23.48 -12.15
CA THR A 97 7.88 -24.86 -12.37
C THR A 97 8.32 -25.36 -13.74
N ALA A 98 8.24 -24.54 -14.78
CA ALA A 98 8.66 -24.90 -16.13
C ALA A 98 10.15 -25.25 -16.21
N ARG A 99 10.96 -24.74 -15.27
CA ARG A 99 12.40 -25.08 -15.15
C ARG A 99 12.63 -26.36 -14.35
N GLY A 100 11.57 -26.98 -13.81
CA GLY A 100 11.68 -28.13 -12.92
C GLY A 100 12.25 -27.77 -11.54
N GLN A 101 12.11 -26.51 -11.12
CA GLN A 101 12.63 -26.01 -9.85
C GLN A 101 11.51 -25.68 -8.87
N GLU A 102 11.86 -25.60 -7.58
CA GLU A 102 11.00 -25.05 -6.53
C GLU A 102 11.35 -23.58 -6.31
N MET A 103 10.41 -22.81 -5.79
CA MET A 103 10.63 -21.36 -5.57
C MET A 103 11.85 -21.08 -4.69
N ASP A 104 12.07 -21.88 -3.64
CA ASP A 104 13.17 -21.70 -2.70
C ASP A 104 14.53 -22.10 -3.28
N GLU A 105 14.55 -22.76 -4.42
CA GLU A 105 15.79 -23.12 -5.13
C GLU A 105 16.31 -22.01 -6.04
N VAL A 106 15.46 -20.99 -6.31
CA VAL A 106 15.78 -19.91 -7.26
C VAL A 106 16.31 -18.70 -6.51
N PRO A 107 17.51 -18.18 -6.87
CA PRO A 107 18.02 -16.95 -6.24
C PRO A 107 17.10 -15.76 -6.41
N LEU A 108 17.13 -14.85 -5.42
CA LEU A 108 16.24 -13.70 -5.40
C LEU A 108 16.37 -12.80 -6.64
N ASP A 109 17.57 -12.60 -7.15
CA ASP A 109 17.79 -11.79 -8.35
C ASP A 109 17.11 -12.39 -9.59
N GLU A 110 17.09 -13.71 -9.72
CA GLU A 110 16.37 -14.41 -10.79
C GLU A 110 14.86 -14.31 -10.61
N LEU A 111 14.37 -14.47 -9.36
CA LEU A 111 12.96 -14.30 -9.06
C LEU A 111 12.50 -12.88 -9.37
N THR A 112 13.34 -11.89 -9.06
CA THR A 112 13.05 -10.48 -9.37
C THR A 112 12.97 -10.24 -10.88
N ALA A 113 13.84 -10.87 -11.66
CA ALA A 113 13.80 -10.78 -13.12
C ALA A 113 12.50 -11.40 -13.67
N LEU A 114 12.09 -12.55 -13.13
CA LEU A 114 10.82 -13.19 -13.51
C LEU A 114 9.62 -12.31 -13.12
N TRP A 115 9.67 -11.70 -11.95
CA TRP A 115 8.64 -10.77 -11.51
C TRP A 115 8.51 -9.56 -12.44
N ASN A 116 9.64 -8.96 -12.83
CA ASN A 116 9.64 -7.83 -13.76
C ASN A 116 9.11 -8.22 -15.13
N ALA A 117 9.42 -9.42 -15.59
CA ALA A 117 8.85 -9.95 -16.83
C ALA A 117 7.33 -10.18 -16.72
N ALA A 118 6.85 -10.60 -15.55
CA ALA A 118 5.44 -10.85 -15.30
C ALA A 118 4.59 -9.56 -15.29
N LYS A 119 5.20 -8.40 -15.12
CA LYS A 119 4.52 -7.09 -15.17
C LYS A 119 4.08 -6.72 -16.58
N ARG A 120 4.66 -7.32 -17.61
CA ARG A 120 4.37 -6.97 -18.99
C ARG A 120 3.02 -7.54 -19.42
N PRO A 121 2.21 -6.78 -20.18
CA PRO A 121 0.98 -7.31 -20.75
C PRO A 121 1.30 -8.48 -21.67
N GLN A 122 0.45 -9.49 -21.63
CA GLN A 122 0.56 -10.65 -22.52
C GLN A 122 -0.34 -10.46 -23.74
#